data_d7df1a68c18c4294d4ba2dcf5d37ceb4
#
_entry.id   d7df1a68c18c4294d4ba2dcf5d37ceb4
#
_cell.length_a   1.000
_cell.length_b   1.000
_cell.length_c   1.000
_cell.angle_alpha   90.00
_cell.angle_beta   90.00
_cell.angle_gamma   90.00
#
_symmetry.space_group_name_H-M   'P 1'
#
loop_
_entity.id
_entity.type
_entity.pdbx_description
1 polymer ?
#
loop_
_entity_poly.entity_id
_entity_poly.type
_entity_poly.pdbx_seq_one_letter_code
_entity_poly.pdbx_strand_id
1 'polypeptide(L)'
;LLIEHGSQKDQLFEVPVDKPFLNYNGKKILNLPWTSVTIINTLIPYRSEFHALDRIKPKMEVFERVPELKEWMLGRLWNYWTNDYLKDYVRSSDPLKKISWSMIKEAFKRSLFFNPDVEVGEAFAKKLEREEHVKVTVVGHVHDPKIFCNGNRKVIQAGCFRDEFMLENGGSKYVPIAKSYTEILFKNNKTIASNLIEVSGPEIES
;
A
#
# COMPACT_ATOMS: atom_id res chain seq x y z
N LEU A 1 -20.25 10.49 5.68
CA LEU A 1 -18.88 10.47 5.23
C LEU A 1 -18.06 9.56 6.14
N LEU A 2 -17.27 8.70 5.53
CA LEU A 2 -16.24 7.87 6.19
C LEU A 2 -14.90 8.19 5.52
N ILE A 3 -13.84 8.36 6.31
CA ILE A 3 -12.48 8.54 5.81
C ILE A 3 -11.59 7.52 6.51
N GLU A 4 -10.95 6.65 5.76
CA GLU A 4 -10.06 5.61 6.29
C GLU A 4 -8.77 5.56 5.45
N HIS A 5 -7.68 5.07 6.06
CA HIS A 5 -6.43 4.89 5.30
C HIS A 5 -6.58 3.82 4.20
N GLY A 6 -7.35 2.76 4.43
CA GLY A 6 -7.55 1.68 3.47
C GLY A 6 -6.75 0.41 3.77
N SER A 7 -5.66 0.50 4.54
CA SER A 7 -4.85 -0.68 4.93
C SER A 7 -5.65 -1.74 5.68
N GLN A 8 -6.79 -1.38 6.28
CA GLN A 8 -7.71 -2.31 6.96
C GLN A 8 -8.32 -3.38 6.02
N LYS A 9 -8.17 -3.20 4.72
CA LYS A 9 -8.60 -4.16 3.68
C LYS A 9 -7.42 -4.84 2.98
N ASP A 10 -6.22 -4.52 3.39
CA ASP A 10 -5.01 -5.16 2.90
C ASP A 10 -4.38 -6.03 3.99
N GLN A 11 -4.58 -7.35 3.86
CA GLN A 11 -4.15 -8.33 4.86
C GLN A 11 -2.66 -8.24 5.23
N LEU A 12 -1.82 -7.78 4.31
CA LEU A 12 -0.38 -7.66 4.58
C LEU A 12 0.00 -6.36 5.29
N PHE A 13 -0.84 -5.33 5.19
CA PHE A 13 -0.60 -4.00 5.76
C PHE A 13 -1.59 -3.64 6.87
N GLU A 14 -2.49 -4.56 7.22
CA GLU A 14 -3.48 -4.32 8.25
C GLU A 14 -2.82 -4.10 9.61
N VAL A 15 -3.17 -2.96 10.24
CA VAL A 15 -2.92 -2.72 11.66
C VAL A 15 -4.20 -3.06 12.42
N PRO A 16 -4.20 -4.02 13.35
CA PRO A 16 -5.38 -4.32 14.15
C PRO A 16 -5.76 -3.12 15.02
N VAL A 17 -6.86 -2.44 14.66
CA VAL A 17 -7.30 -1.20 15.34
C VAL A 17 -7.75 -1.46 16.76
N ASP A 18 -8.35 -2.62 17.00
CA ASP A 18 -8.79 -3.11 18.32
C ASP A 18 -7.63 -3.58 19.21
N LYS A 19 -6.47 -3.89 18.59
CA LYS A 19 -5.27 -4.35 19.29
C LYS A 19 -4.00 -3.70 18.76
N PRO A 20 -3.86 -2.36 18.81
CA PRO A 20 -2.74 -1.65 18.21
C PRO A 20 -1.41 -1.86 18.94
N PHE A 21 -1.45 -2.45 20.13
CA PHE A 21 -0.26 -2.75 20.92
C PHE A 21 -0.25 -4.20 21.39
N LEU A 22 0.95 -4.75 21.50
CA LEU A 22 1.25 -6.05 22.03
C LEU A 22 2.12 -5.93 23.29
N ASN A 23 2.05 -6.90 24.19
CA ASN A 23 2.98 -7.02 25.31
C ASN A 23 4.04 -8.05 24.95
N TYR A 24 5.30 -7.64 25.02
CA TYR A 24 6.44 -8.50 24.75
C TYR A 24 7.56 -8.21 25.75
N ASN A 25 8.00 -9.23 26.50
CA ASN A 25 9.02 -9.13 27.54
C ASN A 25 8.75 -7.97 28.54
N GLY A 26 7.51 -7.83 29.00
CA GLY A 26 7.08 -6.78 29.92
C GLY A 26 7.01 -5.36 29.34
N LYS A 27 7.23 -5.20 28.05
CA LYS A 27 7.14 -3.92 27.34
C LYS A 27 5.94 -3.90 26.39
N LYS A 28 5.33 -2.73 26.26
CA LYS A 28 4.28 -2.46 25.29
C LYS A 28 4.93 -2.07 23.96
N ILE A 29 4.72 -2.87 22.94
CA ILE A 29 5.23 -2.64 21.58
C ILE A 29 4.08 -2.40 20.58
N LEU A 30 4.36 -1.73 19.47
CA LEU A 30 3.38 -1.58 18.40
C LEU A 30 3.10 -2.93 17.72
N ASN A 31 1.83 -3.20 17.44
CA ASN A 31 1.41 -4.33 16.63
C ASN A 31 1.57 -4.00 15.14
N LEU A 32 2.82 -4.03 14.67
CA LEU A 32 3.15 -3.66 13.30
C LEU A 32 2.59 -4.68 12.30
N PRO A 33 2.15 -4.23 11.12
CA PRO A 33 1.86 -5.13 10.01
C PRO A 33 3.09 -5.96 9.66
N TRP A 34 2.88 -7.20 9.29
CA TRP A 34 3.98 -8.10 8.93
C TRP A 34 4.87 -7.55 7.81
N THR A 35 4.27 -6.90 6.81
CA THR A 35 5.00 -6.25 5.73
C THR A 35 5.95 -5.18 6.24
N SER A 36 5.51 -4.37 7.21
CA SER A 36 6.36 -3.36 7.83
C SER A 36 7.57 -4.00 8.53
N VAL A 37 7.35 -5.09 9.28
CA VAL A 37 8.44 -5.83 9.93
C VAL A 37 9.42 -6.38 8.90
N THR A 38 8.91 -6.96 7.81
CA THR A 38 9.74 -7.48 6.71
C THR A 38 10.56 -6.37 6.05
N ILE A 39 9.92 -5.25 5.67
CA ILE A 39 10.57 -4.11 5.03
C ILE A 39 11.66 -3.52 5.93
N ILE A 40 11.39 -3.34 7.22
CA ILE A 40 12.37 -2.83 8.18
C ILE A 40 13.62 -3.71 8.22
N ASN A 41 13.45 -5.02 8.17
CA ASN A 41 14.58 -5.95 8.28
C ASN A 41 15.29 -6.22 6.94
N THR A 42 14.63 -6.00 5.80
CA THR A 42 15.19 -6.36 4.49
C THR A 42 15.59 -5.16 3.63
N LEU A 43 14.74 -4.14 3.53
CA LEU A 43 14.93 -3.03 2.59
C LEU A 43 15.41 -1.73 3.23
N ILE A 44 14.93 -1.39 4.42
CA ILE A 44 15.31 -0.12 5.09
C ILE A 44 16.82 0.03 5.28
N PRO A 45 17.60 -1.02 5.62
CA PRO A 45 19.05 -0.90 5.72
C PRO A 45 19.74 -0.43 4.45
N TYR A 46 19.08 -0.58 3.30
CA TYR A 46 19.61 -0.24 1.97
C TYR A 46 18.79 0.84 1.26
N ARG A 47 18.10 1.67 2.03
CA ARG A 47 17.19 2.70 1.51
C ARG A 47 17.87 3.71 0.57
N SER A 48 19.18 3.92 0.70
CA SER A 48 19.96 4.80 -0.17
C SER A 48 19.96 4.33 -1.63
N GLU A 49 19.94 3.01 -1.84
CA GLU A 49 19.96 2.40 -3.17
C GLU A 49 18.55 2.36 -3.81
N PHE A 50 17.50 2.43 -2.98
CA PHE A 50 16.12 2.19 -3.45
C PHE A 50 15.15 3.36 -3.28
N HIS A 51 15.58 4.48 -2.75
CA HIS A 51 14.69 5.58 -2.37
C HIS A 51 13.80 6.09 -3.52
N ALA A 52 14.20 5.87 -4.78
CA ALA A 52 13.43 6.26 -5.96
C ALA A 52 12.52 5.16 -6.50
N LEU A 53 12.77 3.89 -6.18
CA LEU A 53 12.05 2.76 -6.80
C LEU A 53 10.57 2.73 -6.49
N ASP A 54 10.16 3.16 -5.31
CA ASP A 54 8.77 3.19 -4.93
C ASP A 54 7.98 4.30 -5.63
N ARG A 55 8.67 5.23 -6.30
CA ARG A 55 8.10 6.36 -7.04
C ARG A 55 7.98 6.11 -8.54
N ILE A 56 8.55 5.03 -9.06
CA ILE A 56 8.55 4.73 -10.50
C ILE A 56 7.50 3.65 -10.80
N LYS A 57 6.72 3.87 -11.85
CA LYS A 57 5.70 2.95 -12.36
C LYS A 57 5.90 2.70 -13.86
N PRO A 58 5.51 1.53 -14.38
CA PRO A 58 5.20 0.31 -13.64
C PRO A 58 6.48 -0.33 -13.07
N LYS A 59 6.38 -0.90 -11.89
CA LYS A 59 7.56 -1.52 -11.21
C LYS A 59 8.16 -2.68 -12.01
N MET A 60 7.33 -3.42 -12.72
CA MET A 60 7.80 -4.54 -13.56
C MET A 60 8.77 -4.08 -14.64
N GLU A 61 8.49 -2.98 -15.28
CA GLU A 61 9.36 -2.42 -16.33
C GLU A 61 10.72 -2.00 -15.78
N VAL A 62 10.77 -1.47 -14.56
CA VAL A 62 12.03 -1.16 -13.87
C VAL A 62 12.84 -2.43 -13.64
N PHE A 63 12.20 -3.51 -13.20
CA PHE A 63 12.86 -4.79 -12.97
C PHE A 63 13.32 -5.51 -14.26
N GLU A 64 12.62 -5.29 -15.37
CA GLU A 64 13.03 -5.81 -16.66
C GLU A 64 14.30 -5.12 -17.19
N ARG A 65 14.47 -3.83 -16.84
CA ARG A 65 15.64 -3.04 -17.26
C ARG A 65 16.85 -3.21 -16.35
N VAL A 66 16.60 -3.46 -15.08
CA VAL A 66 17.63 -3.65 -14.07
C VAL A 66 17.38 -5.00 -13.38
N PRO A 67 17.59 -6.13 -14.11
CA PRO A 67 17.32 -7.46 -13.58
C PRO A 67 18.12 -7.78 -12.32
N GLU A 68 19.34 -7.24 -12.20
CA GLU A 68 20.19 -7.40 -11.01
C GLU A 68 19.52 -6.85 -9.75
N LEU A 69 18.72 -5.79 -9.90
CA LEU A 69 17.97 -5.20 -8.79
C LEU A 69 16.85 -6.12 -8.33
N LYS A 70 16.14 -6.75 -9.27
CA LYS A 70 15.12 -7.75 -8.97
C LYS A 70 15.73 -8.95 -8.25
N GLU A 71 16.81 -9.49 -8.79
CA GLU A 71 17.54 -10.63 -8.21
C GLU A 71 18.04 -10.31 -6.81
N TRP A 72 18.64 -9.14 -6.64
CA TRP A 72 19.12 -8.67 -5.35
C TRP A 72 17.98 -8.56 -4.33
N MET A 73 16.87 -7.93 -4.70
CA MET A 73 15.72 -7.75 -3.81
C MET A 73 15.08 -9.08 -3.43
N LEU A 74 14.89 -9.98 -4.41
CA LEU A 74 14.38 -11.32 -4.17
C LEU A 74 15.33 -12.16 -3.31
N GLY A 75 16.63 -12.06 -3.56
CA GLY A 75 17.66 -12.73 -2.77
C GLY A 75 17.65 -12.28 -1.30
N ARG A 76 17.46 -10.97 -1.05
CA ARG A 76 17.34 -10.44 0.32
C ARG A 76 16.08 -10.92 1.02
N LEU A 77 14.92 -10.88 0.35
CA LEU A 77 13.67 -11.40 0.88
C LEU A 77 13.78 -12.89 1.18
N TRP A 78 14.36 -13.67 0.26
CA TRP A 78 14.56 -15.10 0.43
C TRP A 78 15.49 -15.43 1.59
N ASN A 79 16.62 -14.71 1.69
CA ASN A 79 17.57 -14.89 2.79
C ASN A 79 16.93 -14.58 4.15
N TYR A 80 16.20 -13.46 4.24
CA TYR A 80 15.45 -13.11 5.45
C TYR A 80 14.44 -14.20 5.80
N TRP A 81 13.66 -14.68 4.83
CA TRP A 81 12.69 -15.74 5.05
C TRP A 81 13.32 -17.04 5.55
N THR A 82 14.35 -17.51 4.90
CA THR A 82 14.94 -18.84 5.17
C THR A 82 15.88 -18.83 6.36
N ASN A 83 16.70 -17.81 6.50
CA ASN A 83 17.77 -17.78 7.51
C ASN A 83 17.37 -17.05 8.80
N ASP A 84 16.53 -16.03 8.70
CA ASP A 84 16.17 -15.25 9.87
C ASP A 84 14.74 -15.57 10.33
N TYR A 85 13.75 -15.42 9.42
CA TYR A 85 12.37 -15.54 9.80
C TYR A 85 11.96 -16.97 10.16
N LEU A 86 12.17 -17.95 9.27
CA LEU A 86 11.73 -19.34 9.50
C LEU A 86 12.46 -20.01 10.67
N LYS A 87 13.75 -19.73 10.84
CA LYS A 87 14.51 -20.26 11.99
C LYS A 87 13.98 -19.71 13.30
N ASP A 88 13.67 -18.43 13.32
CA ASP A 88 13.18 -17.75 14.51
C ASP A 88 11.67 -17.94 14.73
N TYR A 89 10.88 -18.20 13.68
CA TYR A 89 9.44 -18.36 13.78
C TYR A 89 9.02 -19.45 14.76
N VAL A 90 9.73 -20.57 14.73
CA VAL A 90 9.44 -21.72 15.61
C VAL A 90 9.94 -21.47 17.05
N ARG A 91 11.07 -20.79 17.18
CA ARG A 91 11.78 -20.60 18.47
C ARG A 91 11.43 -19.29 19.16
N SER A 92 11.01 -18.27 18.42
CA SER A 92 10.76 -16.95 18.97
C SER A 92 9.42 -16.86 19.69
N SER A 93 9.41 -16.21 20.85
CA SER A 93 8.21 -15.75 21.53
C SER A 93 7.72 -14.38 21.04
N ASP A 94 8.43 -13.76 20.06
CA ASP A 94 8.10 -12.46 19.50
C ASP A 94 6.77 -12.55 18.72
N PRO A 95 5.73 -11.86 19.18
CA PRO A 95 4.42 -11.92 18.55
C PRO A 95 4.41 -11.29 17.13
N LEU A 96 5.35 -10.40 16.81
CA LEU A 96 5.49 -9.80 15.47
C LEU A 96 6.00 -10.80 14.43
N LYS A 97 6.60 -11.90 14.85
CA LYS A 97 7.04 -12.99 13.98
C LYS A 97 5.96 -14.05 13.72
N LYS A 98 4.76 -13.91 14.33
CA LYS A 98 3.65 -14.85 14.15
C LYS A 98 2.73 -14.38 13.03
N ILE A 99 2.78 -15.03 11.88
CA ILE A 99 1.89 -14.77 10.74
C ILE A 99 1.01 -15.97 10.43
N SER A 100 -0.15 -15.69 9.82
CA SER A 100 -1.07 -16.74 9.40
C SER A 100 -0.66 -17.34 8.04
N TRP A 101 -1.08 -18.57 7.78
CA TRP A 101 -0.90 -19.20 6.47
C TRP A 101 -1.52 -18.41 5.32
N SER A 102 -2.63 -17.71 5.56
CA SER A 102 -3.26 -16.84 4.56
C SER A 102 -2.35 -15.69 4.18
N MET A 103 -1.69 -15.06 5.16
CA MET A 103 -0.70 -13.99 4.90
C MET A 103 0.52 -14.50 4.12
N ILE A 104 1.01 -15.70 4.44
CA ILE A 104 2.12 -16.31 3.69
C ILE A 104 1.73 -16.51 2.23
N LYS A 105 0.55 -17.08 1.96
CA LYS A 105 0.05 -17.28 0.60
C LYS A 105 -0.11 -15.96 -0.15
N GLU A 106 -0.65 -14.95 0.50
CA GLU A 106 -0.83 -13.62 -0.11
C GLU A 106 0.51 -12.94 -0.39
N ALA A 107 1.46 -12.99 0.54
CA ALA A 107 2.81 -12.46 0.33
C ALA A 107 3.52 -13.15 -0.84
N PHE A 108 3.41 -14.48 -0.91
CA PHE A 108 3.98 -15.27 -2.01
C PHE A 108 3.34 -14.91 -3.35
N LYS A 109 2.00 -14.83 -3.40
CA LYS A 109 1.27 -14.41 -4.60
C LYS A 109 1.74 -13.04 -5.09
N ARG A 110 1.82 -12.03 -4.21
CA ARG A 110 2.28 -10.69 -4.58
C ARG A 110 3.74 -10.67 -5.02
N SER A 111 4.60 -11.49 -4.42
CA SER A 111 6.00 -11.61 -4.83
C SER A 111 6.15 -12.19 -6.24
N LEU A 112 5.30 -13.15 -6.62
CA LEU A 112 5.31 -13.73 -7.96
C LEU A 112 4.82 -12.77 -9.04
N PHE A 113 3.78 -12.01 -8.74
CA PHE A 113 3.14 -11.14 -9.73
C PHE A 113 3.62 -9.70 -9.66
N PHE A 114 4.39 -9.32 -8.63
CA PHE A 114 4.83 -7.95 -8.34
C PHE A 114 3.71 -6.91 -8.50
N ASN A 115 2.47 -7.36 -8.34
CA ASN A 115 1.31 -6.49 -8.41
C ASN A 115 0.92 -6.07 -6.97
N PRO A 116 1.34 -4.88 -6.53
CA PRO A 116 1.03 -4.39 -5.19
C PRO A 116 -0.41 -3.84 -5.12
N ASP A 117 -1.06 -3.63 -6.26
CA ASP A 117 -2.31 -2.92 -6.33
C ASP A 117 -3.47 -3.84 -5.94
N VAL A 118 -3.81 -3.78 -4.65
CA VAL A 118 -5.03 -4.37 -4.13
C VAL A 118 -6.17 -3.41 -4.42
N GLU A 119 -7.26 -3.90 -4.97
CA GLU A 119 -8.51 -3.15 -5.19
C GLU A 119 -9.18 -2.80 -3.84
N VAL A 120 -8.47 -1.97 -3.04
CA VAL A 120 -8.93 -1.53 -1.71
C VAL A 120 -10.26 -0.80 -1.83
N GLY A 121 -10.40 0.06 -2.82
CA GLY A 121 -11.64 0.78 -3.09
C GLY A 121 -12.80 -0.15 -3.41
N GLU A 122 -12.60 -1.22 -4.17
CA GLU A 122 -13.62 -2.23 -4.44
C GLU A 122 -14.06 -2.98 -3.18
N ALA A 123 -13.10 -3.33 -2.30
CA ALA A 123 -13.40 -3.97 -1.03
C ALA A 123 -14.24 -3.05 -0.11
N PHE A 124 -13.96 -1.73 -0.13
CA PHE A 124 -14.78 -0.75 0.57
C PHE A 124 -16.15 -0.54 -0.08
N ALA A 125 -16.25 -0.57 -1.41
CA ALA A 125 -17.53 -0.49 -2.11
C ALA A 125 -18.46 -1.64 -1.69
N LYS A 126 -17.94 -2.85 -1.59
CA LYS A 126 -18.67 -4.02 -1.05
C LYS A 126 -19.06 -3.86 0.44
N LYS A 127 -18.20 -3.23 1.25
CA LYS A 127 -18.53 -2.92 2.65
C LYS A 127 -19.70 -1.93 2.74
N LEU A 128 -19.73 -0.91 1.88
CA LEU A 128 -20.81 0.08 1.85
C LEU A 128 -22.20 -0.52 1.55
N GLU A 129 -22.28 -1.67 0.90
CA GLU A 129 -23.56 -2.36 0.68
C GLU A 129 -24.29 -2.68 2.00
N ARG A 130 -23.53 -2.82 3.09
CA ARG A 130 -24.02 -3.15 4.43
C ARG A 130 -24.18 -1.93 5.34
N GLU A 131 -23.68 -0.76 4.93
CA GLU A 131 -23.67 0.47 5.74
C GLU A 131 -24.53 1.56 5.10
N GLU A 132 -25.86 1.46 5.22
CA GLU A 132 -26.82 2.33 4.53
C GLU A 132 -26.68 3.82 4.85
N HIS A 133 -26.15 4.17 6.03
CA HIS A 133 -25.99 5.56 6.48
C HIS A 133 -24.75 6.26 5.88
N VAL A 134 -23.80 5.53 5.28
CA VAL A 134 -22.60 6.09 4.67
C VAL A 134 -22.82 6.30 3.17
N LYS A 135 -22.73 7.54 2.70
CA LYS A 135 -22.89 7.89 1.28
C LYS A 135 -21.57 8.04 0.54
N VAL A 136 -20.54 8.51 1.23
CA VAL A 136 -19.22 8.74 0.66
C VAL A 136 -18.17 8.15 1.59
N THR A 137 -17.28 7.32 1.03
CA THR A 137 -16.09 6.84 1.70
C THR A 137 -14.87 7.32 0.92
N VAL A 138 -13.87 7.86 1.63
CA VAL A 138 -12.57 8.21 1.06
C VAL A 138 -11.54 7.26 1.64
N VAL A 139 -10.75 6.65 0.77
CA VAL A 139 -9.68 5.72 1.14
C VAL A 139 -8.37 6.12 0.48
N GLY A 140 -7.28 5.97 1.22
CA GLY A 140 -5.91 6.08 0.74
C GLY A 140 -5.29 4.70 0.48
N HIS A 141 -4.02 4.51 0.87
CA HIS A 141 -3.22 3.30 0.79
C HIS A 141 -2.76 2.92 -0.61
N VAL A 142 -3.64 2.90 -1.59
CA VAL A 142 -3.32 2.64 -2.99
C VAL A 142 -3.11 3.97 -3.71
N HIS A 143 -2.03 4.07 -4.47
CA HIS A 143 -1.63 5.31 -5.12
C HIS A 143 -2.26 5.48 -6.52
N ASP A 144 -3.25 4.65 -6.85
CA ASP A 144 -4.02 4.75 -8.08
C ASP A 144 -5.36 5.43 -7.81
N PRO A 145 -5.60 6.65 -8.33
CA PRO A 145 -6.84 7.39 -8.09
C PRO A 145 -8.01 6.72 -8.82
N LYS A 146 -9.12 6.46 -8.10
CA LYS A 146 -10.27 5.78 -8.68
C LYS A 146 -11.56 6.07 -7.92
N ILE A 147 -12.68 6.08 -8.62
CA ILE A 147 -14.01 6.21 -8.03
C ILE A 147 -14.82 4.93 -8.30
N PHE A 148 -15.34 4.35 -7.24
CA PHE A 148 -16.27 3.22 -7.30
C PHE A 148 -17.66 3.71 -6.91
N CYS A 149 -18.65 3.48 -7.76
CA CYS A 149 -20.04 3.87 -7.51
C CYS A 149 -20.92 2.64 -7.25
N ASN A 150 -21.81 2.78 -6.25
CA ASN A 150 -22.84 1.81 -5.96
C ASN A 150 -24.15 2.59 -5.67
N GLY A 151 -24.99 2.73 -6.68
CA GLY A 151 -26.19 3.58 -6.63
C GLY A 151 -25.83 5.03 -6.35
N ASN A 152 -26.38 5.60 -5.26
CA ASN A 152 -26.12 6.97 -4.82
C ASN A 152 -24.94 7.07 -3.83
N ARG A 153 -24.19 6.00 -3.65
CA ARG A 153 -23.04 5.93 -2.74
C ARG A 153 -21.76 5.78 -3.55
N LYS A 154 -20.65 6.31 -3.04
CA LYS A 154 -19.35 6.20 -3.71
C LYS A 154 -18.21 5.98 -2.74
N VAL A 155 -17.19 5.27 -3.22
CA VAL A 155 -15.86 5.18 -2.63
C VAL A 155 -14.91 5.95 -3.52
N ILE A 156 -14.15 6.86 -2.95
CA ILE A 156 -13.10 7.61 -3.63
C ILE A 156 -11.76 7.10 -3.10
N GLN A 157 -11.01 6.44 -3.96
CA GLN A 157 -9.61 6.09 -3.75
C GLN A 157 -8.80 7.32 -4.12
N ALA A 158 -8.21 7.99 -3.12
CA ALA A 158 -7.69 9.34 -3.28
C ALA A 158 -6.40 9.41 -4.12
N GLY A 159 -5.75 8.26 -4.37
CA GLY A 159 -4.46 8.24 -5.04
C GLY A 159 -3.32 8.76 -4.15
N CYS A 160 -2.37 9.49 -4.74
CA CYS A 160 -1.18 9.95 -4.04
C CYS A 160 -0.85 11.41 -4.37
N PHE A 161 -0.44 12.18 -3.35
CA PHE A 161 0.00 13.57 -3.51
C PHE A 161 1.52 13.72 -3.39
N ARG A 162 2.28 12.70 -3.79
CA ARG A 162 3.75 12.75 -3.88
C ARG A 162 4.20 12.72 -5.34
N ASP A 163 5.47 13.03 -5.59
CA ASP A 163 6.04 12.89 -6.92
C ASP A 163 6.20 11.40 -7.27
N GLU A 164 5.50 10.97 -8.30
CA GLU A 164 5.60 9.66 -8.92
C GLU A 164 5.82 9.83 -10.42
N PHE A 165 6.46 8.86 -11.04
CA PHE A 165 6.88 8.94 -12.43
C PHE A 165 6.47 7.67 -13.19
N MET A 166 5.93 7.86 -14.38
CA MET A 166 5.71 6.79 -15.34
C MET A 166 6.96 6.63 -16.19
N LEU A 167 7.40 5.40 -16.36
CA LEU A 167 8.45 5.06 -17.29
C LEU A 167 7.80 4.85 -18.66
N GLU A 168 8.10 5.74 -19.62
CA GLU A 168 7.56 5.65 -20.97
C GLU A 168 8.43 4.80 -21.90
N ASN A 169 7.76 4.25 -22.90
CA ASN A 169 8.21 3.51 -24.08
C ASN A 169 9.72 3.30 -24.21
N GLY A 170 10.17 2.12 -23.90
CA GLY A 170 11.57 1.82 -23.98
C GLY A 170 12.42 2.50 -22.89
N GLY A 171 11.84 3.22 -21.87
CA GLY A 171 12.45 3.66 -20.59
C GLY A 171 13.53 4.71 -20.68
N SER A 172 13.54 5.46 -21.74
CA SER A 172 14.45 6.61 -21.86
C SER A 172 13.92 7.87 -21.17
N LYS A 173 12.64 7.88 -20.79
CA LYS A 173 12.00 9.08 -20.24
C LYS A 173 11.13 8.76 -19.03
N TYR A 174 11.28 9.56 -17.98
CA TYR A 174 10.37 9.59 -16.83
C TYR A 174 9.37 10.73 -16.99
N VAL A 175 8.08 10.39 -17.01
CA VAL A 175 7.01 11.38 -17.10
C VAL A 175 6.33 11.49 -15.74
N PRO A 176 6.19 12.70 -15.17
CA PRO A 176 5.50 12.90 -13.93
C PRO A 176 4.05 12.39 -14.00
N ILE A 177 3.63 11.64 -13.00
CA ILE A 177 2.24 11.23 -12.84
C ILE A 177 1.49 12.36 -12.14
N ALA A 178 0.28 12.66 -12.60
CA ALA A 178 -0.59 13.64 -11.95
C ALA A 178 -0.81 13.26 -10.48
N LYS A 179 -0.66 14.24 -9.59
CA LYS A 179 -1.00 14.10 -8.18
C LYS A 179 -2.50 14.13 -8.03
N SER A 180 -3.04 13.44 -7.04
CA SER A 180 -4.47 13.44 -6.79
C SER A 180 -4.81 13.63 -5.34
N TYR A 181 -5.96 14.25 -5.09
CA TYR A 181 -6.54 14.40 -3.77
C TYR A 181 -8.07 14.41 -3.85
N THR A 182 -8.70 14.22 -2.72
CA THR A 182 -10.16 14.26 -2.63
C THR A 182 -10.62 15.57 -1.96
N GLU A 183 -11.48 16.30 -2.63
CA GLU A 183 -12.16 17.47 -2.10
C GLU A 183 -13.56 17.09 -1.61
N ILE A 184 -13.89 17.47 -0.38
CA ILE A 184 -15.22 17.25 0.20
C ILE A 184 -15.82 18.59 0.63
N LEU A 185 -16.98 18.93 0.07
CA LEU A 185 -17.71 20.14 0.42
C LEU A 185 -18.87 19.80 1.34
N PHE A 186 -18.99 20.57 2.42
CA PHE A 186 -20.05 20.43 3.41
C PHE A 186 -20.95 21.67 3.46
N LYS A 187 -22.24 21.44 3.67
CA LYS A 187 -23.20 22.46 4.03
C LYS A 187 -24.16 21.90 5.09
N ASN A 188 -24.32 22.63 6.19
CA ASN A 188 -25.20 22.21 7.30
C ASN A 188 -24.94 20.76 7.76
N ASN A 189 -23.67 20.39 7.98
CA ASN A 189 -23.19 19.06 8.36
C ASN A 189 -23.55 17.93 7.37
N LYS A 190 -23.92 18.26 6.14
CA LYS A 190 -24.17 17.30 5.06
C LYS A 190 -23.12 17.46 3.97
N THR A 191 -22.62 16.35 3.47
CA THR A 191 -21.77 16.34 2.27
C THR A 191 -22.63 16.77 1.07
N ILE A 192 -22.26 17.86 0.41
CA ILE A 192 -22.95 18.37 -0.79
C ILE A 192 -22.20 18.02 -2.07
N ALA A 193 -20.88 17.91 -2.01
CA ALA A 193 -20.06 17.45 -3.13
C ALA A 193 -18.86 16.67 -2.61
N SER A 194 -18.35 15.77 -3.45
CA SER A 194 -17.14 15.03 -3.20
C SER A 194 -16.48 14.68 -4.54
N ASN A 195 -15.29 15.22 -4.76
CA ASN A 195 -14.60 15.21 -6.03
C ASN A 195 -13.21 14.58 -5.85
N LEU A 196 -12.80 13.79 -6.82
CA LEU A 196 -11.41 13.41 -7.00
C LEU A 196 -10.79 14.45 -7.92
N ILE A 197 -9.76 15.14 -7.44
CA ILE A 197 -9.07 16.20 -8.17
C ILE A 197 -7.69 15.68 -8.57
N GLU A 198 -7.35 15.84 -9.84
CA GLU A 198 -6.02 15.58 -10.36
C GLU A 198 -5.32 16.90 -10.63
N VAL A 199 -4.06 16.98 -10.20
CA VAL A 199 -3.19 18.13 -10.39
C VAL A 199 -2.00 17.67 -11.22
N SER A 200 -1.90 18.17 -12.44
CA SER A 200 -0.73 17.92 -13.30
C SER A 200 0.53 18.48 -12.63
N GLY A 201 1.60 17.71 -12.67
CA GLY A 201 2.92 18.21 -12.28
C GLY A 201 3.41 19.28 -13.25
N PRO A 202 4.42 20.08 -12.87
CA PRO A 202 5.08 20.96 -13.84
C PRO A 202 5.64 20.13 -14.99
N GLU A 203 5.47 20.61 -16.22
CA GLU A 203 6.17 20.04 -17.35
C GLU A 203 7.67 20.17 -17.09
N ILE A 204 8.38 19.06 -17.07
CA ILE A 204 9.83 19.07 -17.01
C ILE A 204 10.29 19.34 -18.45
N GLU A 205 10.66 20.58 -18.73
CA GLU A 205 11.33 20.90 -19.96
C GLU A 205 12.63 20.08 -20.05
N SER A 206 12.73 19.28 -21.11
CA SER A 206 13.86 18.39 -21.40
C SER A 206 15.07 19.14 -21.92
#